data_ce6e98c40f306f3f0fd8e88d4f56a90e
#
_entry.id   ce6e98c40f306f3f0fd8e88d4f56a90e
#
_cell.length_a   1.000
_cell.length_b   1.000
_cell.length_c   1.000
_cell.angle_alpha   90.00
_cell.angle_beta   90.00
_cell.angle_gamma   90.00
#
_symmetry.space_group_name_H-M   'P 1'
#
loop_
_entity.id
_entity.type
_entity.pdbx_description
1 polymer ?
#
loop_
_entity_poly.entity_id
_entity_poly.type
_entity_poly.pdbx_seq_one_letter_code
_entity_poly.pdbx_strand_id
1 'polypeptide(L)' 'MAVKAIAHSYWRSIKRGTRTFESIPDSVQDDVRTLAQADVVSGTITAEEYEQYVGEAYPAE' A
#
# COMPACT_ATOMS: atom_id res chain seq x y z
N MET A 1 -13.06 8.62 -4.81
CA MET A 1 -12.59 9.42 -3.68
C MET A 1 -11.10 9.63 -3.75
N ALA A 2 -10.66 10.81 -3.42
CA ALA A 2 -9.23 11.12 -3.49
C ALA A 2 -8.49 10.47 -2.32
N VAL A 3 -7.31 9.93 -2.62
CA VAL A 3 -6.42 9.39 -1.60
C VAL A 3 -5.74 10.56 -0.89
N LYS A 4 -5.64 10.48 0.43
CA LYS A 4 -4.98 11.54 1.21
C LYS A 4 -3.51 11.65 0.81
N ALA A 5 -3.01 12.90 0.79
CA ALA A 5 -1.61 13.12 0.44
C ALA A 5 -0.65 12.38 1.38
N ILE A 6 -1.01 12.29 2.66
CA ILE A 6 -0.16 11.60 3.64
C ILE A 6 -0.04 10.11 3.32
N ALA A 7 -1.06 9.52 2.68
CA ALA A 7 -0.99 8.11 2.32
C ALA A 7 0.12 7.83 1.32
N HIS A 8 0.36 8.77 0.41
CA HIS A 8 1.46 8.62 -0.55
C HIS A 8 2.80 8.56 0.15
N SER A 9 3.00 9.40 1.17
CA SER A 9 4.24 9.41 1.95
C SER A 9 4.40 8.10 2.71
N TYR A 10 3.34 7.61 3.33
CA TYR A 10 3.39 6.34 4.04
C TYR A 10 3.69 5.19 3.08
N TRP A 11 3.01 5.16 1.93
CA TRP A 11 3.22 4.09 0.96
C TRP A 11 4.67 4.08 0.46
N ARG A 12 5.21 5.26 0.19
CA ARG A 12 6.60 5.37 -0.22
C ARG A 12 7.54 4.82 0.85
N SER A 13 7.29 5.16 2.11
CA SER A 13 8.12 4.68 3.23
C SER A 13 8.04 3.16 3.36
N ILE A 14 6.85 2.59 3.16
CA ILE A 14 6.68 1.14 3.21
C ILE A 14 7.51 0.48 2.11
N LYS A 15 7.46 1.02 0.90
CA LYS A 15 8.22 0.46 -0.22
C LYS A 15 9.71 0.56 0.01
N ARG A 16 10.16 1.58 0.74
CA ARG A 16 11.59 1.75 1.06
C ARG A 16 12.01 0.91 2.24
N GLY A 17 11.08 0.33 2.97
CA GLY A 17 11.38 -0.51 4.11
C GLY A 17 11.63 0.26 5.41
N THR A 18 11.34 1.56 5.44
CA THR A 18 11.54 2.37 6.63
C THR A 18 10.33 2.38 7.56
N ARG A 19 9.20 1.83 7.09
CA ARG A 19 7.97 1.81 7.86
C ARG A 19 7.19 0.56 7.48
N THR A 20 6.40 0.03 8.41
CA THR A 20 5.55 -1.13 8.13
C THR A 20 4.10 -0.68 7.98
N PHE A 21 3.31 -1.49 7.26
CA PHE A 21 1.89 -1.19 7.08
C PHE A 21 1.18 -1.15 8.45
N GLU A 22 1.57 -2.04 9.35
CA GLU A 22 0.94 -2.10 10.67
C GLU A 22 1.18 -0.85 11.50
N SER A 23 2.23 -0.11 11.22
CA SER A 23 2.56 1.10 11.97
C SER A 23 1.73 2.31 11.53
N ILE A 24 0.94 2.17 10.48
CA ILE A 24 0.16 3.26 9.91
C ILE A 24 -1.19 3.36 10.63
N PRO A 25 -1.68 4.58 10.91
CA PRO A 25 -3.03 4.72 11.49
C PRO A 25 -4.09 4.09 10.61
N ASP A 26 -5.11 3.49 11.23
CA ASP A 26 -6.17 2.80 10.51
C ASP A 26 -6.82 3.69 9.46
N SER A 27 -6.99 4.96 9.76
CA SER A 27 -7.63 5.88 8.82
C SER A 27 -6.84 6.08 7.53
N VAL A 28 -5.54 5.76 7.55
CA VAL A 28 -4.68 5.89 6.38
C VAL A 28 -4.45 4.55 5.70
N GLN A 29 -4.63 3.45 6.43
CA GLN A 29 -4.37 2.12 5.88
C GLN A 29 -5.21 1.83 4.63
N ASP A 30 -6.49 2.20 4.65
CA ASP A 30 -7.35 1.97 3.49
C ASP A 30 -6.84 2.70 2.25
N ASP A 31 -6.37 3.93 2.44
CA ASP A 31 -5.83 4.70 1.32
C ASP A 31 -4.53 4.09 0.81
N VAL A 32 -3.68 3.59 1.73
CA VAL A 32 -2.45 2.91 1.35
C VAL A 32 -2.75 1.63 0.59
N ARG A 33 -3.75 0.87 1.02
CA ARG A 33 -4.17 -0.32 0.27
C ARG A 33 -4.58 0.05 -1.15
N THR A 34 -5.33 1.14 -1.28
CA THR A 34 -5.77 1.61 -2.60
C THR A 34 -4.57 1.93 -3.48
N LEU A 35 -3.58 2.62 -2.93
CA LEU A 35 -2.36 2.94 -3.67
C LEU A 35 -1.60 1.68 -4.06
N ALA A 36 -1.48 0.74 -3.14
CA ALA A 36 -0.77 -0.51 -3.40
C ALA A 36 -1.47 -1.32 -4.49
N GLN A 37 -2.80 -1.40 -4.45
CA GLN A 37 -3.56 -2.11 -5.46
C GLN A 37 -3.42 -1.46 -6.82
N ALA A 38 -3.42 -0.13 -6.86
CA ALA A 38 -3.21 0.60 -8.10
C ALA A 38 -1.82 0.31 -8.68
N ASP A 39 -0.81 0.20 -7.82
CA ASP A 39 0.54 -0.13 -8.25
C ASP A 39 0.63 -1.54 -8.84
N VAL A 40 -0.12 -2.49 -8.29
CA VAL A 40 -0.17 -3.84 -8.86
C VAL A 40 -0.81 -3.79 -10.24
N VAL A 41 -1.91 -3.08 -10.38
CA VAL A 41 -2.61 -2.99 -11.65
C VAL A 41 -1.74 -2.32 -12.71
N SER A 42 -0.99 -1.30 -12.33
CA SER A 42 -0.13 -0.58 -13.27
C SER A 42 1.18 -1.33 -13.56
N GLY A 43 1.47 -2.40 -12.82
CA GLY A 43 2.69 -3.17 -13.00
C GLY A 43 3.89 -2.59 -12.27
N THR A 44 3.68 -1.61 -11.41
CA THR A 44 4.76 -1.01 -10.62
C THR A 44 5.29 -2.00 -9.59
N ILE A 45 4.39 -2.77 -8.98
CA ILE A 45 4.75 -3.86 -8.07
C ILE A 45 3.96 -5.11 -8.47
N THR A 46 4.40 -6.26 -7.96
CA THR A 46 3.68 -7.51 -8.20
C THR A 46 2.71 -7.79 -7.06
N ALA A 47 1.80 -8.76 -7.27
CA ALA A 47 0.90 -9.20 -6.22
C ALA A 47 1.68 -9.74 -5.02
N GLU A 48 2.80 -10.42 -5.27
CA GLU A 48 3.64 -10.92 -4.20
C GLU A 48 4.23 -9.78 -3.39
N GLU A 49 4.67 -8.72 -4.07
CA GLU A 49 5.20 -7.55 -3.38
C GLU A 49 4.12 -6.85 -2.57
N TYR A 50 2.89 -6.81 -3.10
CA TYR A 50 1.76 -6.28 -2.35
C TYR A 50 1.62 -7.01 -1.01
N GLU A 51 1.68 -8.34 -1.06
CA GLU A 51 1.55 -9.15 0.16
C GLU A 51 2.66 -8.87 1.15
N GLN A 52 3.88 -8.65 0.65
CA GLN A 52 5.00 -8.33 1.51
C GLN A 52 4.88 -6.97 2.16
N TYR A 53 4.45 -5.98 1.38
CA TYR A 53 4.37 -4.61 1.88
C TYR A 53 3.16 -4.41 2.80
N VAL A 54 2.02 -4.93 2.41
CA VAL A 54 0.77 -4.71 3.12
C VAL A 54 0.54 -5.76 4.19
N GLY A 55 1.06 -6.97 3.99
CA GLY A 55 0.86 -8.06 4.93
C GLY A 55 -0.45 -8.79 4.76
N GLU A 56 -1.13 -8.56 3.64
CA GLU A 56 -2.40 -9.18 3.31
C GLU A 56 -2.34 -9.70 1.88
N ALA A 57 -3.09 -10.76 1.60
CA ALA A 57 -3.15 -11.29 0.25
C ALA A 57 -3.76 -10.25 -0.69
N TYR A 58 -3.21 -10.13 -1.89
CA TYR A 58 -3.78 -9.23 -2.88
C TYR A 58 -5.18 -9.73 -3.26
N PRO A 59 -6.19 -8.85 -3.22
CA PRO A 59 -7.55 -9.30 -3.54
C PRO A 59 -7.67 -9.63 -5.03
N ALA A 60 -7.76 -10.91 -5.32
CA ALA A 60 -7.92 -11.37 -6.70
C ALA A 60 -9.37 -11.23 -7.12
N GLU A 61 -9.59 -10.81 -8.33
CA GLU A 61 -10.92 -10.71 -8.90
C GLU A 61 -11.43 -12.04 -9.39
#